data_e98953a0207c4d3db07ecdd2537d47b9
#
_entry.id   e98953a0207c4d3db07ecdd2537d47b9
#
_cell.length_a   1.000
_cell.length_b   1.000
_cell.length_c   1.000
_cell.angle_alpha   90.00
_cell.angle_beta   90.00
_cell.angle_gamma   90.00
#
_symmetry.space_group_name_H-M   'P 1'
#
loop_
_entity.id
_entity.type
_entity.pdbx_description
1 polymer ?
#
loop_
_entity_poly.entity_id
_entity_poly.type
_entity_poly.pdbx_seq_one_letter_code
_entity_poly.pdbx_strand_id
1 'polypeptide(L)'
;AIHHIWVTIAAEPFYGRKIILRMYWDGEKSPSVESPIGDFFGVGHGLNRNLSSLPISCSSEGRARNCYWSMPFIRSARITVTNEGKEPVGAFYYYIDYRELPELPLDTPTFHAQYRQEMPCRPGNNYSILEAYGRGHYVGCNLSIFQTAMGWWGEGDDMIYVDGEEFPSLYGTGSEDYFSDAWGMREDENPFYGCPLQESDFLVGSKATVYRFHIPDPIPFKKSVRVTIEHGHANNRSDLYSSVSYWYQGDPHRPFPQSPPVEKRLPFALPSPGNLRFPEWEKIEDGEFEAFEDKTSGLRVRSQHLTPSLSSFYNQTGARYPQLMTEKVTAGTFAEISFPVEIGESYDIDLFFFRGPNMGKIIAKGIRAGSLSTKLEANIFDGYSS
;
A
#
# COMPACT_ATOMS: atom_id res chain seq x y z
N ALA A 1 22.17 4.48 -23.32
CA ALA A 1 21.00 4.58 -22.48
C ALA A 1 20.01 3.46 -22.77
N ILE A 2 19.38 2.88 -21.72
CA ILE A 2 18.20 2.01 -21.87
C ILE A 2 17.00 2.92 -22.12
N HIS A 3 16.13 2.53 -23.05
CA HIS A 3 14.94 3.29 -23.40
C HIS A 3 13.64 2.54 -23.24
N HIS A 4 13.72 1.21 -23.15
CA HIS A 4 12.55 0.37 -22.96
C HIS A 4 12.92 -0.91 -22.21
N ILE A 5 12.08 -1.29 -21.28
CA ILE A 5 12.12 -2.59 -20.62
C ILE A 5 10.71 -3.18 -20.70
N TRP A 6 10.60 -4.37 -21.28
CA TRP A 6 9.38 -5.16 -21.23
C TRP A 6 9.62 -6.45 -20.44
N VAL A 7 8.63 -6.82 -19.61
CA VAL A 7 8.71 -8.02 -18.76
C VAL A 7 7.35 -8.72 -18.69
N THR A 8 7.36 -10.05 -18.74
CA THR A 8 6.24 -10.89 -18.33
C THR A 8 6.72 -12.06 -17.47
N ILE A 9 5.94 -12.42 -16.45
CA ILE A 9 6.35 -13.38 -15.41
C ILE A 9 5.21 -14.34 -15.13
N ALA A 10 5.53 -15.64 -15.07
CA ALA A 10 4.65 -16.68 -14.56
C ALA A 10 5.26 -17.24 -13.25
N ALA A 11 4.65 -16.90 -12.12
CA ALA A 11 5.09 -17.30 -10.79
C ALA A 11 3.89 -17.42 -9.83
N GLU A 12 4.18 -17.77 -8.59
CA GLU A 12 3.19 -17.88 -7.52
C GLU A 12 2.40 -16.56 -7.29
N PRO A 13 1.22 -16.60 -6.65
CA PRO A 13 0.45 -15.39 -6.36
C PRO A 13 1.27 -14.33 -5.64
N PHE A 14 0.96 -13.07 -5.93
CA PHE A 14 1.66 -11.89 -5.37
C PHE A 14 3.14 -11.79 -5.73
N TYR A 15 3.59 -12.46 -6.78
CA TYR A 15 4.98 -12.41 -7.23
C TYR A 15 5.49 -10.97 -7.45
N GLY A 16 4.59 -10.04 -7.77
CA GLY A 16 4.91 -8.62 -7.89
C GLY A 16 5.56 -8.02 -6.64
N ARG A 17 5.29 -8.58 -5.44
CA ARG A 17 5.89 -8.20 -4.15
C ARG A 17 7.02 -9.13 -3.71
N LYS A 18 7.16 -10.30 -4.31
CA LYS A 18 8.16 -11.32 -3.96
C LYS A 18 9.42 -11.23 -4.82
N ILE A 19 9.32 -10.72 -6.02
CA ILE A 19 10.46 -10.55 -6.94
C ILE A 19 10.97 -9.11 -6.82
N ILE A 20 12.24 -8.96 -6.47
CA ILE A 20 12.90 -7.65 -6.34
C ILE A 20 13.71 -7.36 -7.59
N LEU A 21 13.42 -6.22 -8.21
CA LEU A 21 14.18 -5.64 -9.32
C LEU A 21 15.25 -4.70 -8.76
N ARG A 22 16.50 -4.86 -9.23
CA ARG A 22 17.59 -3.93 -8.94
C ARG A 22 18.32 -3.55 -10.20
N MET A 23 18.72 -2.27 -10.29
CA MET A 23 19.53 -1.78 -11.40
C MET A 23 20.74 -1.02 -10.84
N TYR A 24 21.86 -1.15 -11.53
CA TYR A 24 23.16 -0.62 -11.13
C TYR A 24 23.79 0.04 -12.35
N TRP A 25 24.31 1.25 -12.19
CA TRP A 25 24.96 2.00 -13.25
C TRP A 25 26.46 2.05 -13.02
N ASP A 26 27.24 1.96 -14.12
CA ASP A 26 28.66 2.23 -14.18
C ASP A 26 29.56 1.49 -13.17
N GLY A 27 29.10 0.32 -12.70
CA GLY A 27 29.85 -0.52 -11.77
C GLY A 27 29.65 -0.16 -10.29
N GLU A 28 28.64 0.61 -9.95
CA GLU A 28 28.27 0.92 -8.57
C GLU A 28 27.97 -0.36 -7.77
N LYS A 29 28.21 -0.28 -6.45
CA LYS A 29 27.99 -1.42 -5.52
C LYS A 29 26.57 -1.44 -4.96
N SER A 30 26.02 -0.26 -4.67
CA SER A 30 24.66 -0.07 -4.19
C SER A 30 23.73 0.14 -5.38
N PRO A 31 22.51 -0.42 -5.39
CA PRO A 31 21.60 -0.22 -6.50
C PRO A 31 21.07 1.21 -6.54
N SER A 32 20.96 1.78 -7.74
CA SER A 32 20.22 3.01 -8.01
C SER A 32 18.71 2.75 -8.18
N VAL A 33 18.33 1.52 -8.48
CA VAL A 33 16.92 1.07 -8.49
C VAL A 33 16.79 -0.14 -7.59
N GLU A 34 15.87 -0.07 -6.61
CA GLU A 34 15.48 -1.22 -5.81
C GLU A 34 13.98 -1.15 -5.49
N SER A 35 13.23 -2.11 -6.00
CA SER A 35 11.79 -2.19 -5.80
C SER A 35 11.25 -3.59 -6.03
N PRO A 36 10.15 -3.99 -5.35
CA PRO A 36 9.33 -5.09 -5.82
C PRO A 36 8.89 -4.81 -7.26
N ILE A 37 8.96 -5.85 -8.10
CA ILE A 37 8.79 -5.65 -9.55
C ILE A 37 7.40 -5.16 -9.93
N GLY A 38 6.34 -5.57 -9.20
CA GLY A 38 4.99 -5.08 -9.43
C GLY A 38 4.87 -3.59 -9.17
N ASP A 39 5.40 -3.14 -8.03
CA ASP A 39 5.37 -1.74 -7.61
C ASP A 39 6.23 -0.85 -8.53
N PHE A 40 7.37 -1.35 -9.02
CA PHE A 40 8.17 -0.63 -10.01
C PHE A 40 7.39 -0.33 -11.29
N PHE A 41 6.52 -1.23 -11.72
CA PHE A 41 5.66 -1.03 -12.88
C PHE A 41 4.31 -0.37 -12.54
N GLY A 42 4.22 0.33 -11.41
CA GLY A 42 3.12 1.22 -11.08
C GLY A 42 1.88 0.54 -10.50
N VAL A 43 1.91 -0.77 -10.22
CA VAL A 43 0.79 -1.48 -9.60
C VAL A 43 1.23 -2.14 -8.30
N GLY A 44 0.72 -1.63 -7.19
CA GLY A 44 1.02 -2.12 -5.85
C GLY A 44 0.24 -3.36 -5.45
N HIS A 45 0.31 -3.68 -4.15
CA HIS A 45 -0.39 -4.80 -3.50
C HIS A 45 -0.04 -6.20 -4.06
N GLY A 46 0.98 -6.31 -4.92
CA GLY A 46 1.30 -7.57 -5.61
C GLY A 46 0.25 -8.01 -6.63
N LEU A 47 -0.65 -7.13 -7.00
CA LEU A 47 -1.72 -7.38 -7.95
C LEU A 47 -1.25 -7.19 -9.41
N ASN A 48 -2.04 -7.74 -10.33
CA ASN A 48 -1.92 -7.47 -11.75
C ASN A 48 -3.10 -6.58 -12.18
N ARG A 49 -2.80 -5.42 -12.77
CA ARG A 49 -3.78 -4.47 -13.30
C ARG A 49 -3.24 -3.86 -14.58
N ASN A 50 -4.13 -3.53 -15.49
CA ASN A 50 -3.76 -2.66 -16.59
C ASN A 50 -3.38 -1.29 -16.05
N LEU A 51 -2.47 -0.63 -16.72
CA LEU A 51 -2.06 0.74 -16.46
C LEU A 51 -1.58 1.34 -17.78
N SER A 52 -2.01 2.55 -18.07
CA SER A 52 -1.60 3.26 -19.28
C SER A 52 -1.13 4.66 -18.95
N SER A 53 0.17 4.83 -18.86
CA SER A 53 0.82 6.14 -18.71
C SER A 53 1.95 6.27 -19.71
N LEU A 54 2.54 7.47 -19.81
CA LEU A 54 3.65 7.71 -20.72
C LEU A 54 4.90 6.87 -20.36
N PRO A 55 5.39 6.85 -19.10
CA PRO A 55 6.63 6.16 -18.78
C PRO A 55 6.44 4.69 -18.39
N ILE A 56 5.25 4.29 -18.00
CA ILE A 56 4.96 2.94 -17.54
C ILE A 56 3.61 2.49 -18.09
N SER A 57 3.56 1.29 -18.64
CA SER A 57 2.29 0.70 -19.05
C SER A 57 2.25 -0.79 -18.76
N CYS A 58 1.07 -1.28 -18.38
CA CYS A 58 0.79 -2.69 -18.15
C CYS A 58 -0.45 -3.07 -18.96
N SER A 59 -0.35 -4.13 -19.74
CA SER A 59 -1.45 -4.67 -20.55
C SER A 59 -1.65 -6.16 -20.29
N SER A 60 -2.60 -6.78 -20.98
CA SER A 60 -2.93 -8.20 -20.81
C SER A 60 -3.26 -8.51 -19.34
N GLU A 61 -4.17 -7.75 -18.75
CA GLU A 61 -4.56 -7.84 -17.32
C GLU A 61 -3.36 -7.62 -16.37
N GLY A 62 -2.44 -6.70 -16.75
CA GLY A 62 -1.26 -6.37 -15.95
C GLY A 62 -0.11 -7.38 -16.05
N ARG A 63 -0.18 -8.36 -16.95
CA ARG A 63 0.86 -9.39 -17.09
C ARG A 63 2.02 -8.95 -17.98
N ALA A 64 1.75 -8.10 -18.98
CA ALA A 64 2.78 -7.50 -19.83
C ALA A 64 3.11 -6.10 -19.28
N ARG A 65 4.33 -5.91 -18.81
CA ARG A 65 4.78 -4.68 -18.13
C ARG A 65 5.83 -3.99 -18.96
N ASN A 66 5.66 -2.69 -19.19
CA ASN A 66 6.54 -1.85 -19.99
C ASN A 66 7.02 -0.65 -19.16
N CYS A 67 8.28 -0.30 -19.31
CA CYS A 67 8.89 0.88 -18.74
C CYS A 67 9.66 1.63 -19.84
N TYR A 68 9.34 2.90 -20.02
CA TYR A 68 9.95 3.81 -21.01
C TYR A 68 10.75 4.94 -20.34
N TRP A 69 11.00 4.88 -19.04
CA TRP A 69 11.96 5.79 -18.41
C TRP A 69 13.31 5.67 -19.09
N SER A 70 13.86 6.78 -19.54
CA SER A 70 15.22 6.79 -20.11
C SER A 70 16.23 6.57 -19.01
N MET A 71 17.14 5.60 -19.17
CA MET A 71 18.13 5.22 -18.16
C MET A 71 19.53 5.40 -18.75
N PRO A 72 20.11 6.62 -18.66
CA PRO A 72 21.47 6.88 -19.13
C PRO A 72 22.51 6.19 -18.22
N PHE A 73 23.60 5.75 -18.82
CA PHE A 73 24.81 5.24 -18.15
C PHE A 73 26.03 5.49 -19.05
N ILE A 74 27.22 5.63 -18.45
CA ILE A 74 28.44 5.98 -19.19
C ILE A 74 29.17 4.74 -19.71
N ARG A 75 29.24 3.67 -18.91
CA ARG A 75 30.06 2.49 -19.24
C ARG A 75 29.25 1.20 -19.26
N SER A 76 28.40 0.99 -18.26
CA SER A 76 27.70 -0.29 -18.11
C SER A 76 26.40 -0.14 -17.31
N ALA A 77 25.46 -1.01 -17.63
CA ALA A 77 24.24 -1.21 -16.85
C ALA A 77 24.16 -2.69 -16.39
N ARG A 78 23.80 -2.91 -15.15
CA ARG A 78 23.53 -4.26 -14.63
C ARG A 78 22.14 -4.29 -14.02
N ILE A 79 21.29 -5.16 -14.53
CA ILE A 79 19.93 -5.37 -14.04
C ILE A 79 19.85 -6.76 -13.43
N THR A 80 19.30 -6.87 -12.25
CA THR A 80 19.12 -8.14 -11.55
C THR A 80 17.70 -8.29 -11.03
N VAL A 81 17.24 -9.52 -10.94
CA VAL A 81 16.01 -9.90 -10.26
C VAL A 81 16.31 -10.95 -9.20
N THR A 82 15.70 -10.83 -8.03
CA THR A 82 15.83 -11.78 -6.94
C THR A 82 14.46 -12.29 -6.58
N ASN A 83 14.25 -13.60 -6.63
CA ASN A 83 13.05 -14.21 -6.12
C ASN A 83 13.19 -14.44 -4.61
N GLU A 84 12.40 -13.73 -3.82
CA GLU A 84 12.30 -13.88 -2.36
C GLU A 84 11.05 -14.69 -1.97
N GLY A 85 10.30 -15.20 -2.96
CA GLY A 85 9.20 -16.13 -2.77
C GLY A 85 9.67 -17.54 -2.43
N LYS A 86 8.74 -18.39 -2.04
CA LYS A 86 9.01 -19.78 -1.67
C LYS A 86 9.05 -20.72 -2.87
N GLU A 87 8.31 -20.39 -3.92
CA GLU A 87 8.17 -21.23 -5.10
C GLU A 87 9.09 -20.75 -6.23
N PRO A 88 9.59 -21.64 -7.07
CA PRO A 88 10.34 -21.29 -8.27
C PRO A 88 9.54 -20.41 -9.22
N VAL A 89 10.21 -19.50 -9.92
CA VAL A 89 9.61 -18.75 -11.02
C VAL A 89 9.52 -19.66 -12.24
N GLY A 90 8.29 -19.94 -12.69
CA GLY A 90 8.05 -20.86 -13.82
C GLY A 90 8.50 -20.30 -15.17
N ALA A 91 8.34 -18.97 -15.37
CA ALA A 91 8.83 -18.29 -16.56
C ALA A 91 9.11 -16.82 -16.29
N PHE A 92 10.16 -16.30 -16.90
CA PHE A 92 10.54 -14.90 -16.85
C PHE A 92 11.05 -14.48 -18.22
N TYR A 93 10.25 -13.72 -18.97
CA TYR A 93 10.64 -13.21 -20.28
C TYR A 93 10.80 -11.71 -20.24
N TYR A 94 11.79 -11.19 -20.98
CA TYR A 94 12.08 -9.77 -20.99
C TYR A 94 12.69 -9.31 -22.32
N TYR A 95 12.47 -8.04 -22.64
CA TYR A 95 13.23 -7.26 -23.61
C TYR A 95 13.84 -6.06 -22.89
N ILE A 96 15.07 -5.69 -23.29
CA ILE A 96 15.75 -4.48 -22.84
C ILE A 96 16.32 -3.81 -24.08
N ASP A 97 15.65 -2.74 -24.51
CA ASP A 97 16.08 -1.98 -25.67
C ASP A 97 16.95 -0.82 -25.23
N TYR A 98 18.15 -0.73 -25.77
CA TYR A 98 19.09 0.32 -25.48
C TYR A 98 19.69 0.92 -26.74
N ARG A 99 20.13 2.16 -26.62
CA ARG A 99 20.84 2.88 -27.67
C ARG A 99 22.26 3.20 -27.20
N GLU A 100 23.24 2.93 -28.01
CA GLU A 100 24.58 3.45 -27.86
C GLU A 100 24.56 4.93 -28.30
N LEU A 101 25.02 5.79 -27.41
CA LEU A 101 25.13 7.22 -27.68
C LEU A 101 26.61 7.52 -27.89
N PRO A 102 26.94 8.39 -28.88
CA PRO A 102 28.34 8.69 -29.23
C PRO A 102 29.07 9.37 -28.06
N GLU A 103 28.37 10.15 -27.27
CA GLU A 103 28.87 10.85 -26.11
C GLU A 103 27.75 11.17 -25.12
N LEU A 104 28.03 11.06 -23.83
CA LEU A 104 27.19 11.54 -22.74
C LEU A 104 28.06 12.43 -21.85
N PRO A 105 27.58 13.63 -21.43
CA PRO A 105 28.27 14.41 -20.42
C PRO A 105 28.51 13.58 -19.16
N LEU A 106 29.70 13.70 -18.55
CA LEU A 106 30.07 12.92 -17.36
C LEU A 106 29.19 13.22 -16.15
N ASP A 107 28.52 14.35 -16.13
CA ASP A 107 27.59 14.76 -15.07
C ASP A 107 26.12 14.46 -15.42
N THR A 108 25.86 13.62 -16.42
CA THR A 108 24.53 13.17 -16.79
C THR A 108 23.90 12.43 -15.60
N PRO A 109 22.74 12.89 -15.08
CA PRO A 109 22.10 12.21 -13.97
C PRO A 109 21.59 10.84 -14.40
N THR A 110 21.80 9.84 -13.54
CA THR A 110 21.32 8.48 -13.76
C THR A 110 19.92 8.29 -13.17
N PHE A 111 19.20 7.30 -13.68
CA PHE A 111 17.85 6.99 -13.24
C PHE A 111 17.87 6.23 -11.90
N HIS A 112 16.96 6.62 -11.02
CA HIS A 112 16.77 6.01 -9.70
C HIS A 112 15.31 5.68 -9.48
N ALA A 113 15.07 4.59 -8.74
CA ALA A 113 13.74 4.26 -8.23
C ALA A 113 13.85 3.51 -6.90
N GLN A 114 13.06 3.91 -5.92
CA GLN A 114 13.10 3.32 -4.58
C GLN A 114 11.70 2.99 -4.08
N TYR A 115 11.52 1.75 -3.62
CA TYR A 115 10.37 1.32 -2.87
C TYR A 115 10.48 1.73 -1.40
N ARG A 116 9.37 2.25 -0.86
CA ARG A 116 9.20 2.54 0.57
C ARG A 116 7.85 2.04 1.06
N GLN A 117 7.74 1.76 2.35
CA GLN A 117 6.47 1.44 3.00
C GLN A 117 6.45 1.88 4.45
N GLU A 118 5.27 2.24 4.93
CA GLU A 118 4.89 2.31 6.34
C GLU A 118 3.60 1.51 6.52
N MET A 119 3.66 0.49 7.36
CA MET A 119 2.55 -0.45 7.55
C MET A 119 2.41 -0.82 9.03
N PRO A 120 1.65 -0.07 9.82
CA PRO A 120 0.85 1.12 9.49
C PRO A 120 1.65 2.43 9.43
N CYS A 121 1.08 3.48 8.81
CA CYS A 121 1.59 4.83 8.87
C CYS A 121 1.58 5.36 10.31
N ARG A 122 2.59 6.15 10.67
CA ARG A 122 2.78 6.65 12.04
C ARG A 122 1.95 7.90 12.27
N PRO A 123 1.01 7.90 13.22
CA PRO A 123 0.20 9.09 13.52
C PRO A 123 1.06 10.34 13.77
N GLY A 124 0.61 11.47 13.23
CA GLY A 124 1.27 12.77 13.41
C GLY A 124 2.57 12.97 12.63
N ASN A 125 2.95 12.05 11.74
CA ASN A 125 4.13 12.19 10.87
C ASN A 125 3.74 11.88 9.42
N ASN A 126 4.18 12.72 8.49
CA ASN A 126 3.94 12.46 7.07
C ASN A 126 4.62 11.16 6.63
N TYR A 127 3.96 10.43 5.74
CA TYR A 127 4.59 9.33 5.02
C TYR A 127 5.66 9.88 4.08
N SER A 128 6.87 9.30 4.13
CA SER A 128 7.98 9.73 3.28
C SER A 128 7.99 8.95 1.97
N ILE A 129 7.70 9.63 0.86
CA ILE A 129 7.75 9.08 -0.49
C ILE A 129 9.21 9.04 -0.99
N LEU A 130 9.97 10.12 -0.80
CA LEU A 130 11.35 10.23 -1.23
C LEU A 130 12.18 11.08 -0.28
N GLU A 131 13.40 10.63 -0.02
CA GLU A 131 14.49 11.45 0.50
C GLU A 131 15.74 11.18 -0.34
N ALA A 132 16.15 12.17 -1.13
CA ALA A 132 17.35 12.09 -1.95
C ALA A 132 18.30 13.25 -1.65
N TYR A 133 19.60 12.95 -1.69
CA TYR A 133 20.67 13.90 -1.36
C TYR A 133 21.67 13.94 -2.53
N GLY A 134 21.91 15.13 -3.07
CA GLY A 134 22.73 15.36 -4.24
C GLY A 134 22.07 16.35 -5.18
N ARG A 135 22.42 16.31 -6.45
CA ARG A 135 21.83 17.15 -7.50
C ARG A 135 21.03 16.28 -8.46
N GLY A 136 19.82 16.69 -8.77
CA GLY A 136 18.95 15.92 -9.65
C GLY A 136 17.60 16.56 -9.88
N HIS A 137 16.63 15.73 -10.27
CA HIS A 137 15.23 16.15 -10.37
C HIS A 137 14.30 14.95 -10.09
N TYR A 138 13.27 15.20 -9.31
CA TYR A 138 12.20 14.25 -9.03
C TYR A 138 11.23 14.24 -10.21
N VAL A 139 10.83 13.03 -10.63
CA VAL A 139 9.92 12.83 -11.78
C VAL A 139 8.65 12.06 -11.43
N GLY A 140 8.38 11.85 -10.14
CA GLY A 140 7.10 11.34 -9.72
C GLY A 140 7.15 10.05 -8.89
N CYS A 141 5.96 9.55 -8.60
CA CYS A 141 5.78 8.33 -7.82
C CYS A 141 4.50 7.59 -8.22
N ASN A 142 4.42 6.35 -7.77
CA ASN A 142 3.15 5.71 -7.46
C ASN A 142 3.01 5.54 -5.95
N LEU A 143 1.77 5.53 -5.47
CA LEU A 143 1.41 5.32 -4.07
C LEU A 143 0.30 4.28 -4.00
N SER A 144 0.45 3.32 -3.11
CA SER A 144 -0.55 2.27 -2.87
C SER A 144 -1.00 2.32 -1.43
N ILE A 145 -2.32 2.33 -1.24
CA ILE A 145 -2.99 2.50 0.04
C ILE A 145 -3.83 1.27 0.33
N PHE A 146 -3.71 0.71 1.53
CA PHE A 146 -4.64 -0.26 2.08
C PHE A 146 -5.32 0.36 3.29
N GLN A 147 -6.63 0.54 3.21
CA GLN A 147 -7.41 1.19 4.25
C GLN A 147 -7.59 0.29 5.47
N THR A 148 -7.20 0.79 6.63
CA THR A 148 -7.40 0.11 7.93
C THR A 148 -8.57 0.68 8.72
N ALA A 149 -9.11 1.82 8.29
CA ALA A 149 -10.25 2.49 8.90
C ALA A 149 -11.29 2.87 7.84
N MET A 150 -12.54 3.00 8.25
CA MET A 150 -13.60 3.55 7.39
C MET A 150 -13.36 5.03 7.10
N GLY A 151 -13.99 5.51 6.04
CA GLY A 151 -13.94 6.90 5.60
C GLY A 151 -12.85 7.18 4.58
N TRP A 152 -12.91 8.36 4.01
CA TRP A 152 -12.01 8.81 2.96
C TRP A 152 -10.56 8.90 3.46
N TRP A 153 -9.62 8.38 2.68
CA TRP A 153 -8.20 8.32 3.05
C TRP A 153 -7.37 9.50 2.52
N GLY A 154 -7.88 10.19 1.49
CA GLY A 154 -7.07 11.05 0.63
C GLY A 154 -7.08 12.54 0.98
N GLU A 155 -7.42 12.95 2.21
CA GLU A 155 -7.32 14.36 2.66
C GLU A 155 -5.89 14.80 3.00
N GLY A 156 -4.90 13.94 2.78
CA GLY A 156 -3.52 14.21 3.18
C GLY A 156 -2.78 15.06 2.16
N ASP A 157 -2.22 16.18 2.61
CA ASP A 157 -1.48 17.13 1.77
C ASP A 157 -0.12 16.57 1.35
N ASP A 158 0.26 16.76 0.08
CA ASP A 158 1.63 16.57 -0.36
C ASP A 158 2.50 17.76 0.04
N MET A 159 3.73 17.45 0.47
CA MET A 159 4.72 18.47 0.85
C MET A 159 6.07 18.12 0.27
N ILE A 160 6.61 19.00 -0.60
CA ILE A 160 7.88 18.79 -1.26
C ILE A 160 8.87 19.88 -0.83
N TYR A 161 9.94 19.45 -0.17
CA TYR A 161 11.00 20.29 0.37
C TYR A 161 12.23 20.19 -0.52
N VAL A 162 12.72 21.31 -1.00
CA VAL A 162 13.88 21.39 -1.91
C VAL A 162 15.06 22.00 -1.18
N ASP A 163 16.25 21.40 -1.37
CA ASP A 163 17.54 21.94 -0.93
C ASP A 163 17.66 22.27 0.58
N GLY A 164 16.90 21.56 1.42
CA GLY A 164 16.95 21.70 2.87
C GLY A 164 16.01 22.76 3.43
N GLU A 165 14.98 23.11 2.70
CA GLU A 165 13.93 24.01 3.17
C GLU A 165 13.31 23.54 4.49
N GLU A 166 12.98 24.50 5.35
CA GLU A 166 12.23 24.27 6.59
C GLU A 166 10.74 24.12 6.30
N PHE A 167 10.23 24.94 5.38
CA PHE A 167 8.85 24.89 4.86
C PHE A 167 8.86 24.42 3.41
N PRO A 168 7.89 23.60 2.97
CA PRO A 168 7.88 23.07 1.62
C PRO A 168 7.60 24.17 0.59
N SER A 169 8.38 24.24 -0.48
CA SER A 169 8.10 25.12 -1.62
C SER A 169 6.86 24.69 -2.40
N LEU A 170 6.55 23.40 -2.40
CA LEU A 170 5.34 22.84 -2.99
C LEU A 170 4.52 22.23 -1.85
N TYR A 171 3.30 22.72 -1.71
CA TYR A 171 2.39 22.34 -0.65
C TYR A 171 1.00 22.18 -1.24
N GLY A 172 0.49 20.95 -1.21
CA GLY A 172 -0.79 20.59 -1.79
C GLY A 172 -1.97 20.79 -0.84
N THR A 173 -3.10 20.26 -1.23
CA THR A 173 -4.40 20.42 -0.55
C THR A 173 -5.11 19.10 -0.32
N GLY A 174 -4.55 17.99 -0.77
CA GLY A 174 -5.10 16.66 -0.63
C GLY A 174 -4.38 15.65 -1.51
N SER A 175 -4.46 14.38 -1.15
CA SER A 175 -3.82 13.33 -1.94
C SER A 175 -4.45 13.19 -3.32
N GLU A 176 -5.78 13.27 -3.44
CA GLU A 176 -6.44 13.24 -4.73
C GLU A 176 -6.01 14.41 -5.62
N ASP A 177 -5.83 15.60 -5.04
CA ASP A 177 -5.39 16.79 -5.75
C ASP A 177 -3.97 16.62 -6.29
N TYR A 178 -3.07 16.07 -5.46
CA TYR A 178 -1.71 15.75 -5.90
C TYR A 178 -1.71 14.74 -7.05
N PHE A 179 -2.55 13.72 -6.99
CA PHE A 179 -2.68 12.71 -8.05
C PHE A 179 -3.62 13.15 -9.18
N SER A 180 -4.04 14.42 -9.18
CA SER A 180 -4.81 15.08 -10.25
C SER A 180 -6.21 14.51 -10.47
N ASP A 181 -6.82 13.96 -9.43
CA ASP A 181 -8.26 13.70 -9.35
C ASP A 181 -8.93 14.80 -8.50
N ALA A 182 -10.21 14.68 -8.19
CA ALA A 182 -10.95 15.65 -7.41
C ALA A 182 -12.16 15.01 -6.71
N TRP A 183 -12.44 15.45 -5.48
CA TRP A 183 -13.61 15.00 -4.71
C TRP A 183 -13.67 13.47 -4.53
N GLY A 184 -12.55 12.88 -4.16
CA GLY A 184 -12.31 11.45 -4.08
C GLY A 184 -11.48 10.92 -5.24
N MET A 185 -11.28 9.59 -5.29
CA MET A 185 -10.43 8.93 -6.28
C MET A 185 -11.25 7.97 -7.13
N ARG A 186 -10.98 7.94 -8.43
CA ARG A 186 -11.66 7.04 -9.38
C ARG A 186 -10.67 6.34 -10.28
N GLU A 187 -11.00 5.12 -10.70
CA GLU A 187 -10.18 4.43 -11.70
C GLU A 187 -10.14 5.24 -12.99
N ASP A 188 -8.95 5.74 -13.31
CA ASP A 188 -8.65 6.54 -14.49
C ASP A 188 -7.18 6.39 -14.86
N GLU A 189 -6.86 6.58 -16.13
CA GLU A 189 -5.52 6.42 -16.67
C GLU A 189 -5.19 7.55 -17.65
N ASN A 190 -4.18 8.34 -17.32
CA ASN A 190 -3.71 9.47 -18.13
C ASN A 190 -2.19 9.37 -18.30
N PRO A 191 -1.60 10.07 -19.30
CA PRO A 191 -0.17 10.02 -19.57
C PRO A 191 0.72 10.33 -18.35
N PHE A 192 0.29 11.19 -17.42
CA PHE A 192 1.11 11.69 -16.33
C PHE A 192 0.53 11.43 -14.93
N TYR A 193 -0.72 11.04 -14.83
CA TYR A 193 -1.40 10.75 -13.56
C TYR A 193 -2.51 9.72 -13.77
N GLY A 194 -2.97 9.13 -12.69
CA GLY A 194 -4.13 8.23 -12.72
C GLY A 194 -4.21 7.29 -11.53
N CYS A 195 -5.25 6.48 -11.55
CA CYS A 195 -5.61 5.53 -10.52
C CYS A 195 -5.97 4.16 -11.15
N PRO A 196 -5.00 3.27 -11.36
CA PRO A 196 -5.27 1.95 -11.96
C PRO A 196 -6.02 1.00 -11.02
N LEU A 197 -6.16 1.33 -9.75
CA LEU A 197 -6.87 0.53 -8.75
C LEU A 197 -7.55 1.43 -7.73
N GLN A 198 -8.87 1.32 -7.63
CA GLN A 198 -9.68 1.93 -6.58
C GLN A 198 -10.84 1.00 -6.22
N GLU A 199 -10.72 0.28 -5.10
CA GLU A 199 -11.78 -0.63 -4.65
C GLU A 199 -12.89 0.12 -3.91
N SER A 200 -12.54 1.07 -3.05
CA SER A 200 -13.50 1.95 -2.34
C SER A 200 -12.81 3.11 -1.65
N ASP A 201 -13.49 4.22 -1.54
CA ASP A 201 -13.04 5.38 -0.79
C ASP A 201 -13.32 5.28 0.73
N PHE A 202 -14.17 4.35 1.16
CA PHE A 202 -14.72 4.38 2.51
C PHE A 202 -14.59 3.10 3.31
N LEU A 203 -14.18 1.99 2.71
CA LEU A 203 -14.26 0.67 3.35
C LEU A 203 -12.91 0.19 3.86
N VAL A 204 -12.93 -0.40 5.06
CA VAL A 204 -11.78 -1.14 5.59
C VAL A 204 -11.41 -2.29 4.67
N GLY A 205 -10.12 -2.47 4.42
CA GLY A 205 -9.60 -3.51 3.53
C GLY A 205 -9.55 -3.12 2.07
N SER A 206 -10.11 -1.96 1.70
CA SER A 206 -10.04 -1.44 0.34
C SER A 206 -8.62 -1.05 -0.03
N LYS A 207 -8.30 -1.24 -1.29
CA LYS A 207 -7.01 -0.92 -1.89
C LYS A 207 -7.17 0.16 -2.93
N ALA A 208 -6.21 1.06 -2.95
CA ALA A 208 -6.02 2.00 -4.03
C ALA A 208 -4.56 1.96 -4.50
N THR A 209 -4.33 2.25 -5.77
CA THR A 209 -3.02 2.58 -6.31
C THR A 209 -3.18 3.78 -7.22
N VAL A 210 -2.37 4.79 -7.01
CA VAL A 210 -2.40 6.06 -7.73
C VAL A 210 -1.01 6.39 -8.23
N TYR A 211 -0.89 7.19 -9.29
CA TYR A 211 0.41 7.66 -9.78
C TYR A 211 0.36 9.11 -10.24
N ARG A 212 1.49 9.81 -10.04
CA ARG A 212 1.79 11.11 -10.64
C ARG A 212 3.20 11.10 -11.18
N PHE A 213 3.36 11.46 -12.47
CA PHE A 213 4.66 11.57 -13.14
C PHE A 213 4.91 13.01 -13.62
N HIS A 214 5.88 13.65 -12.99
CA HIS A 214 6.32 15.02 -13.26
C HIS A 214 7.26 15.05 -14.48
N ILE A 215 6.76 14.63 -15.66
CA ILE A 215 7.54 14.63 -16.90
C ILE A 215 7.55 16.03 -17.53
N PRO A 216 6.39 16.73 -17.66
CA PRO A 216 6.39 18.09 -18.17
C PRO A 216 6.85 19.13 -17.12
N ASP A 217 6.84 18.76 -15.84
CA ASP A 217 7.07 19.63 -14.69
C ASP A 217 8.04 19.01 -13.65
N PRO A 218 9.22 18.50 -14.05
CA PRO A 218 10.15 17.85 -13.13
C PRO A 218 10.60 18.81 -12.04
N ILE A 219 10.78 18.31 -10.81
CA ILE A 219 11.12 19.12 -9.65
C ILE A 219 12.64 19.07 -9.41
N PRO A 220 13.39 20.11 -9.79
CA PRO A 220 14.84 20.11 -9.68
C PRO A 220 15.32 20.36 -8.25
N PHE A 221 16.45 19.75 -7.89
CA PHE A 221 17.14 20.02 -6.64
C PHE A 221 18.66 20.05 -6.84
N LYS A 222 19.37 20.81 -6.01
CA LYS A 222 20.83 20.98 -6.07
C LYS A 222 21.56 20.32 -4.90
N LYS A 223 20.86 20.10 -3.76
CA LYS A 223 21.43 19.51 -2.55
C LYS A 223 20.60 18.34 -2.03
N SER A 224 19.29 18.47 -2.07
CA SER A 224 18.38 17.44 -1.58
C SER A 224 16.94 17.69 -2.02
N VAL A 225 16.16 16.61 -2.04
CA VAL A 225 14.70 16.70 -2.13
C VAL A 225 14.10 15.73 -1.10
N ARG A 226 13.04 16.17 -0.44
CA ARG A 226 12.21 15.36 0.43
C ARG A 226 10.75 15.51 -0.02
N VAL A 227 10.14 14.41 -0.44
CA VAL A 227 8.75 14.34 -0.87
C VAL A 227 7.99 13.56 0.19
N THR A 228 6.98 14.16 0.76
CA THR A 228 6.12 13.55 1.80
C THR A 228 4.66 13.75 1.47
N ILE A 229 3.81 12.93 2.05
CA ILE A 229 2.37 13.09 1.99
C ILE A 229 1.76 12.74 3.35
N GLU A 230 0.76 13.46 3.76
CA GLU A 230 -0.03 13.12 4.94
C GLU A 230 -0.88 11.87 4.66
N HIS A 231 -1.32 11.21 5.72
CA HIS A 231 -2.25 10.08 5.65
C HIS A 231 -3.54 10.41 6.42
N GLY A 232 -4.59 10.74 5.66
CA GLY A 232 -5.77 11.43 6.15
C GLY A 232 -5.45 12.88 6.51
N HIS A 233 -6.43 13.62 7.00
CA HIS A 233 -6.23 15.02 7.39
C HIS A 233 -5.25 15.13 8.57
N ALA A 234 -4.15 15.86 8.39
CA ALA A 234 -3.12 16.07 9.39
C ALA A 234 -2.58 14.77 10.04
N ASN A 235 -2.39 13.72 9.25
CA ASN A 235 -1.87 12.43 9.71
C ASN A 235 -2.72 11.73 10.79
N ASN A 236 -4.03 11.87 10.72
CA ASN A 236 -4.96 11.29 11.68
C ASN A 236 -5.35 9.83 11.39
N ARG A 237 -4.87 9.24 10.29
CA ARG A 237 -5.14 7.85 9.91
C ARG A 237 -3.87 7.01 10.05
N SER A 238 -4.04 5.70 10.17
CA SER A 238 -2.92 4.73 10.23
C SER A 238 -3.10 3.64 9.19
N ASP A 239 -3.45 4.04 7.97
CA ASP A 239 -3.55 3.14 6.84
C ASP A 239 -2.17 2.60 6.44
N LEU A 240 -2.13 1.54 5.62
CA LEU A 240 -0.88 0.96 5.17
C LEU A 240 -0.50 1.59 3.83
N TYR A 241 0.60 2.33 3.81
CA TYR A 241 1.10 3.00 2.61
C TYR A 241 2.35 2.31 2.08
N SER A 242 2.45 2.23 0.77
CA SER A 242 3.68 1.86 0.07
C SER A 242 3.79 2.63 -1.23
N SER A 243 5.02 2.96 -1.65
CA SER A 243 5.26 3.75 -2.84
C SER A 243 6.53 3.35 -3.56
N VAL A 244 6.62 3.71 -4.83
CA VAL A 244 7.88 3.81 -5.57
C VAL A 244 8.02 5.23 -6.07
N SER A 245 9.11 5.87 -5.68
CA SER A 245 9.51 7.17 -6.20
C SER A 245 10.49 7.00 -7.35
N TYR A 246 10.43 7.91 -8.34
CA TYR A 246 11.29 7.94 -9.51
C TYR A 246 11.97 9.30 -9.59
N TRP A 247 13.30 9.30 -9.83
CA TRP A 247 14.07 10.54 -9.98
C TRP A 247 15.34 10.29 -10.78
N TYR A 248 15.96 11.38 -11.19
CA TYR A 248 17.29 11.37 -11.78
C TYR A 248 18.25 12.11 -10.86
N GLN A 249 19.44 11.55 -10.67
CA GLN A 249 20.44 12.10 -9.76
C GLN A 249 21.85 11.83 -10.26
N GLY A 250 22.75 12.79 -10.05
CA GLY A 250 24.19 12.64 -10.27
C GLY A 250 24.84 11.82 -9.15
N ASP A 251 25.87 11.06 -9.50
CA ASP A 251 26.67 10.29 -8.55
C ASP A 251 27.58 11.18 -7.66
N PRO A 252 27.92 10.70 -6.45
CA PRO A 252 27.44 9.48 -5.80
C PRO A 252 26.07 9.68 -5.12
N HIS A 253 25.26 8.64 -5.10
CA HIS A 253 24.04 8.62 -4.31
C HIS A 253 24.23 7.93 -2.96
N ARG A 254 23.37 8.22 -1.98
CA ARG A 254 23.36 7.47 -0.73
C ARG A 254 22.76 6.07 -0.94
N PRO A 255 23.34 5.01 -0.33
CA PRO A 255 22.70 3.70 -0.33
C PRO A 255 21.28 3.77 0.21
N PHE A 256 20.37 3.02 -0.39
CA PHE A 256 19.00 2.93 0.10
C PHE A 256 18.96 2.27 1.47
N PRO A 257 18.00 2.64 2.34
CA PRO A 257 17.67 1.84 3.51
C PRO A 257 17.35 0.40 3.09
N GLN A 258 17.59 -0.54 3.99
CA GLN A 258 17.27 -1.95 3.73
C GLN A 258 15.78 -2.09 3.39
N SER A 259 15.49 -2.76 2.28
CA SER A 259 14.12 -3.10 1.91
C SER A 259 13.47 -3.98 2.98
N PRO A 260 12.19 -3.75 3.29
CA PRO A 260 11.46 -4.63 4.20
C PRO A 260 11.51 -6.09 3.74
N PRO A 261 11.55 -7.07 4.66
CA PRO A 261 11.50 -8.48 4.29
C PRO A 261 10.21 -8.83 3.56
N VAL A 262 10.23 -9.92 2.78
CA VAL A 262 9.12 -10.29 1.89
C VAL A 262 7.78 -10.41 2.63
N GLU A 263 7.77 -10.97 3.84
CA GLU A 263 6.58 -11.16 4.67
C GLU A 263 5.90 -9.82 5.03
N LYS A 264 6.70 -8.78 5.19
CA LYS A 264 6.22 -7.41 5.48
C LYS A 264 5.73 -6.67 4.24
N ARG A 265 6.05 -7.15 3.02
CA ARG A 265 5.63 -6.54 1.76
C ARG A 265 4.39 -7.20 1.17
N LEU A 266 4.07 -8.43 1.59
CA LEU A 266 2.89 -9.14 1.09
C LEU A 266 1.60 -8.39 1.43
N PRO A 267 0.57 -8.51 0.59
CA PRO A 267 -0.72 -7.91 0.89
C PRO A 267 -1.23 -8.35 2.25
N PHE A 268 -1.67 -7.40 3.02
CA PHE A 268 -2.35 -7.68 4.28
C PHE A 268 -3.66 -8.43 3.96
N ALA A 269 -3.85 -9.58 4.54
CA ALA A 269 -5.10 -10.30 4.49
C ALA A 269 -5.87 -9.96 5.76
N LEU A 270 -7.03 -9.30 5.63
CA LEU A 270 -7.97 -9.26 6.74
C LEU A 270 -8.34 -10.70 7.11
N PRO A 271 -8.41 -11.05 8.39
CA PRO A 271 -8.81 -12.38 8.80
C PRO A 271 -10.14 -12.76 8.13
N SER A 272 -10.18 -13.90 7.47
CA SER A 272 -11.43 -14.39 6.90
C SER A 272 -12.44 -14.65 8.04
N PRO A 273 -13.64 -14.08 7.98
CA PRO A 273 -14.66 -14.33 8.98
C PRO A 273 -15.06 -15.80 9.10
N GLY A 274 -14.75 -16.62 8.11
CA GLY A 274 -15.04 -18.05 8.11
C GLY A 274 -14.40 -18.85 9.25
N ASN A 275 -13.44 -18.29 9.98
CA ASN A 275 -12.79 -18.91 11.15
C ASN A 275 -13.30 -18.39 12.48
N LEU A 276 -14.26 -17.47 12.49
CA LEU A 276 -14.92 -17.02 13.71
C LEU A 276 -15.92 -18.09 14.15
N ARG A 277 -15.67 -18.74 15.29
CA ARG A 277 -16.61 -19.66 15.93
C ARG A 277 -17.13 -19.02 17.22
N PHE A 278 -18.43 -18.95 17.30
CA PHE A 278 -19.13 -18.49 18.50
C PHE A 278 -19.74 -19.73 19.16
N PRO A 279 -19.14 -20.29 20.21
CA PRO A 279 -19.51 -21.64 20.72
C PRO A 279 -20.94 -21.80 21.24
N GLU A 280 -21.62 -20.71 21.56
CA GLU A 280 -22.95 -20.75 22.23
C GLU A 280 -24.05 -20.02 21.43
N TRP A 281 -23.79 -19.70 20.15
CA TRP A 281 -24.71 -18.92 19.33
C TRP A 281 -25.40 -19.79 18.28
N GLU A 282 -26.72 -19.72 18.22
CA GLU A 282 -27.49 -20.37 17.14
C GLU A 282 -27.30 -19.65 15.83
N LYS A 283 -26.95 -20.42 14.83
CA LYS A 283 -26.87 -19.98 13.44
C LYS A 283 -28.28 -19.87 12.89
N ILE A 284 -28.70 -18.67 12.50
CA ILE A 284 -29.97 -18.46 11.80
C ILE A 284 -29.69 -18.57 10.31
N GLU A 285 -30.16 -19.66 9.69
CA GLU A 285 -29.96 -19.90 8.28
C GLU A 285 -30.98 -19.12 7.44
N ASP A 286 -30.47 -18.17 6.70
CA ASP A 286 -31.06 -17.74 5.41
C ASP A 286 -29.94 -17.18 4.54
N GLY A 287 -29.27 -18.05 3.84
CA GLY A 287 -28.42 -17.88 2.63
C GLY A 287 -27.41 -16.76 2.53
N GLU A 288 -27.50 -15.68 3.31
CA GLU A 288 -26.63 -14.52 3.28
C GLU A 288 -26.43 -13.96 4.69
N PHE A 289 -25.29 -14.22 5.24
CA PHE A 289 -24.77 -13.75 6.52
C PHE A 289 -25.76 -13.34 7.62
N GLU A 290 -25.71 -14.05 8.66
CA GLU A 290 -26.67 -14.40 9.67
C GLU A 290 -26.52 -13.54 10.92
N ALA A 291 -27.64 -13.26 11.57
CA ALA A 291 -27.65 -12.77 12.94
C ALA A 291 -27.31 -13.90 13.89
N PHE A 292 -26.49 -13.65 14.88
CA PHE A 292 -26.28 -14.53 16.02
C PHE A 292 -27.03 -13.95 17.22
N GLU A 293 -27.77 -14.77 17.94
CA GLU A 293 -28.45 -14.39 19.17
C GLU A 293 -27.92 -15.21 20.34
N ASP A 294 -27.30 -14.55 21.31
CA ASP A 294 -26.98 -15.17 22.56
C ASP A 294 -28.22 -15.08 23.47
N LYS A 295 -28.85 -16.23 23.69
CA LYS A 295 -30.08 -16.34 24.50
C LYS A 295 -29.84 -16.03 25.98
N THR A 296 -28.62 -16.13 26.48
CA THR A 296 -28.27 -15.90 27.87
C THR A 296 -28.00 -14.46 28.22
N SER A 297 -27.37 -13.69 27.31
CA SER A 297 -27.03 -12.28 27.52
C SER A 297 -27.99 -11.30 26.84
N GLY A 298 -28.88 -11.78 25.96
CA GLY A 298 -29.73 -10.94 25.12
C GLY A 298 -28.93 -10.16 24.04
N LEU A 299 -27.70 -10.60 23.80
CA LEU A 299 -26.84 -10.00 22.81
C LEU A 299 -27.29 -10.45 21.41
N ARG A 300 -27.76 -9.52 20.61
CA ARG A 300 -28.00 -9.74 19.18
C ARG A 300 -26.83 -9.20 18.38
N VAL A 301 -26.19 -10.07 17.62
CA VAL A 301 -25.17 -9.70 16.66
C VAL A 301 -25.76 -9.87 15.29
N ARG A 302 -25.84 -8.78 14.54
CA ARG A 302 -26.27 -8.81 13.15
C ARG A 302 -25.09 -8.50 12.24
N SER A 303 -25.02 -9.20 11.12
CA SER A 303 -24.28 -8.64 10.00
C SER A 303 -25.10 -7.45 9.50
N GLN A 304 -24.54 -6.25 9.52
CA GLN A 304 -25.22 -5.12 8.95
C GLN A 304 -25.17 -5.26 7.43
N HIS A 305 -26.33 -5.39 6.78
CA HIS A 305 -26.44 -4.97 5.39
C HIS A 305 -26.25 -3.46 5.40
N LEU A 306 -25.12 -3.02 4.91
CA LEU A 306 -24.86 -1.62 4.69
C LEU A 306 -25.97 -1.04 3.83
N THR A 307 -26.33 0.22 4.05
CA THR A 307 -27.38 0.93 3.31
C THR A 307 -27.27 0.66 1.80
N PRO A 308 -28.35 0.76 1.01
CA PRO A 308 -28.33 0.49 -0.43
C PRO A 308 -27.20 1.19 -1.21
N SER A 309 -26.76 2.36 -0.76
CA SER A 309 -25.62 3.07 -1.33
C SER A 309 -24.26 2.38 -1.07
N LEU A 310 -24.13 1.65 0.02
CA LEU A 310 -22.94 0.86 0.34
C LEU A 310 -23.06 -0.58 -0.18
N SER A 311 -24.28 -1.14 -0.31
CA SER A 311 -24.48 -2.49 -0.88
C SER A 311 -24.16 -2.54 -2.37
N SER A 312 -24.40 -1.47 -3.13
CA SER A 312 -24.00 -1.40 -4.54
C SER A 312 -22.48 -1.49 -4.72
N PHE A 313 -21.74 -1.02 -3.74
CA PHE A 313 -20.29 -1.04 -3.71
C PHE A 313 -19.72 -2.45 -3.46
N TYR A 314 -20.28 -3.18 -2.51
CA TYR A 314 -19.90 -4.57 -2.21
C TYR A 314 -20.16 -5.54 -3.37
N ASN A 315 -21.21 -5.28 -4.15
CA ASN A 315 -21.56 -6.11 -5.31
C ASN A 315 -20.57 -5.98 -6.48
N GLN A 316 -19.81 -4.88 -6.57
CA GLN A 316 -18.82 -4.67 -7.62
C GLN A 316 -17.48 -5.36 -7.32
N THR A 317 -17.11 -5.52 -6.05
CA THR A 317 -15.81 -6.09 -5.67
C THR A 317 -15.85 -7.59 -5.33
N GLY A 318 -17.04 -8.16 -5.19
CA GLY A 318 -17.21 -9.58 -4.76
C GLY A 318 -16.70 -9.88 -3.34
N ALA A 319 -16.20 -8.88 -2.62
CA ALA A 319 -15.67 -9.02 -1.27
C ALA A 319 -16.75 -8.67 -0.25
N ARG A 320 -17.24 -9.67 0.46
CA ARG A 320 -18.16 -9.47 1.61
C ARG A 320 -17.34 -9.54 2.89
N TYR A 321 -17.22 -8.41 3.59
CA TYR A 321 -16.62 -8.37 4.92
C TYR A 321 -17.76 -8.29 5.95
N PRO A 322 -18.05 -9.35 6.70
CA PRO A 322 -19.04 -9.29 7.76
C PRO A 322 -18.50 -8.41 8.90
N GLN A 323 -19.35 -7.49 9.32
CA GLN A 323 -19.14 -6.72 10.53
C GLN A 323 -19.99 -7.31 11.64
N LEU A 324 -19.37 -7.53 12.79
CA LEU A 324 -20.11 -7.92 13.98
C LEU A 324 -20.64 -6.65 14.66
N MET A 325 -21.95 -6.50 14.73
CA MET A 325 -22.59 -5.40 15.44
C MET A 325 -23.48 -5.92 16.55
N THR A 326 -23.48 -5.22 17.66
CA THR A 326 -24.34 -5.51 18.80
C THR A 326 -25.44 -4.47 18.88
N GLU A 327 -26.70 -4.89 18.94
CA GLU A 327 -27.85 -3.96 19.02
C GLU A 327 -28.16 -3.47 20.44
N LYS A 328 -27.84 -4.27 21.44
CA LYS A 328 -28.01 -3.89 22.84
C LYS A 328 -26.83 -4.38 23.68
N VAL A 329 -26.06 -3.42 24.16
CA VAL A 329 -24.95 -3.70 25.06
C VAL A 329 -25.25 -3.10 26.42
N THR A 330 -25.32 -3.93 27.45
CA THR A 330 -25.41 -3.50 28.84
C THR A 330 -24.07 -3.65 29.53
N ALA A 331 -23.85 -2.95 30.63
CA ALA A 331 -22.62 -3.09 31.40
C ALA A 331 -22.40 -4.55 31.80
N GLY A 332 -21.24 -5.11 31.46
CA GLY A 332 -20.91 -6.51 31.70
C GLY A 332 -21.14 -7.46 30.53
N THR A 333 -21.74 -7.01 29.43
CA THR A 333 -21.85 -7.81 28.21
C THR A 333 -20.45 -8.05 27.61
N PHE A 334 -20.15 -9.25 27.18
CA PHE A 334 -18.91 -9.61 26.54
C PHE A 334 -19.18 -10.48 25.30
N ALA A 335 -18.29 -10.40 24.34
CA ALA A 335 -18.21 -11.34 23.23
C ALA A 335 -16.87 -12.07 23.31
N GLU A 336 -16.87 -13.37 23.11
CA GLU A 336 -15.68 -14.18 23.03
C GLU A 336 -15.48 -14.65 21.59
N ILE A 337 -14.30 -14.37 21.05
CA ILE A 337 -13.93 -14.78 19.71
C ILE A 337 -12.79 -15.78 19.86
N SER A 338 -12.99 -17.00 19.37
CA SER A 338 -11.96 -18.03 19.35
C SER A 338 -11.54 -18.34 17.91
N PHE A 339 -10.25 -18.49 17.71
CA PHE A 339 -9.67 -18.90 16.44
C PHE A 339 -8.60 -19.96 16.69
N PRO A 340 -8.44 -20.91 15.74
CA PRO A 340 -7.42 -21.94 15.87
C PRO A 340 -6.03 -21.29 15.73
N VAL A 341 -5.12 -21.68 16.64
CA VAL A 341 -3.70 -21.31 16.60
C VAL A 341 -2.85 -22.58 16.61
N GLU A 342 -1.72 -22.58 15.91
CA GLU A 342 -0.77 -23.68 15.96
C GLU A 342 0.14 -23.55 17.18
N ILE A 343 0.40 -24.69 17.84
CA ILE A 343 1.23 -24.71 19.05
C ILE A 343 2.67 -24.38 18.71
N GLY A 344 3.24 -23.39 19.38
CA GLY A 344 4.63 -22.99 19.21
C GLY A 344 4.85 -21.82 18.25
N GLU A 345 3.80 -21.31 17.61
CA GLU A 345 3.87 -20.11 16.77
C GLU A 345 3.52 -18.85 17.59
N SER A 346 4.05 -17.72 17.15
CA SER A 346 3.71 -16.40 17.67
C SER A 346 2.78 -15.69 16.70
N TYR A 347 1.68 -15.16 17.22
CA TYR A 347 0.68 -14.44 16.42
C TYR A 347 0.56 -13.01 16.90
N ASP A 348 0.61 -12.06 15.96
CA ASP A 348 0.17 -10.70 16.20
C ASP A 348 -1.34 -10.65 15.92
N ILE A 349 -2.11 -10.20 16.91
CA ILE A 349 -3.56 -10.11 16.80
C ILE A 349 -3.95 -8.66 16.74
N ASP A 350 -4.42 -8.23 15.57
CA ASP A 350 -4.96 -6.91 15.35
C ASP A 350 -6.49 -6.95 15.47
N LEU A 351 -7.04 -6.17 16.40
CA LEU A 351 -8.46 -6.00 16.57
C LEU A 351 -8.89 -4.65 16.00
N PHE A 352 -9.69 -4.68 14.96
CA PHE A 352 -10.23 -3.49 14.34
C PHE A 352 -11.60 -3.15 14.94
N PHE A 353 -11.72 -1.95 15.49
CA PHE A 353 -12.97 -1.44 16.06
C PHE A 353 -13.45 -0.21 15.30
N PHE A 354 -14.74 -0.17 15.03
CA PHE A 354 -15.34 1.05 14.49
C PHE A 354 -15.58 2.07 15.59
N ARG A 355 -15.28 3.34 15.30
CA ARG A 355 -15.64 4.48 16.14
C ARG A 355 -16.95 5.10 15.65
N GLY A 356 -17.85 5.41 16.58
CA GLY A 356 -19.10 6.10 16.27
C GLY A 356 -19.73 6.66 17.53
N PRO A 357 -20.61 7.66 17.39
CA PRO A 357 -21.23 8.37 18.53
C PRO A 357 -22.05 7.46 19.46
N ASN A 358 -22.39 6.26 19.01
CA ASN A 358 -23.17 5.29 19.80
C ASN A 358 -22.35 4.06 20.23
N MET A 359 -21.02 4.10 20.07
CA MET A 359 -20.15 2.98 20.46
C MET A 359 -19.61 3.22 21.87
N GLY A 360 -19.88 2.25 22.76
CA GLY A 360 -19.40 2.26 24.14
C GLY A 360 -17.89 1.97 24.24
N LYS A 361 -17.37 1.99 25.46
CA LYS A 361 -15.99 1.58 25.75
C LYS A 361 -15.86 0.07 25.63
N ILE A 362 -14.86 -0.39 24.86
CA ILE A 362 -14.54 -1.79 24.68
C ILE A 362 -13.21 -2.06 25.39
N ILE A 363 -13.18 -3.08 26.22
CA ILE A 363 -11.96 -3.57 26.87
C ILE A 363 -11.67 -4.96 26.32
N ALA A 364 -10.59 -5.08 25.56
CA ALA A 364 -10.09 -6.40 25.16
C ALA A 364 -9.35 -7.03 26.37
N LYS A 365 -9.82 -8.16 26.86
CA LYS A 365 -9.20 -8.90 27.96
C LYS A 365 -8.73 -10.26 27.49
N GLY A 366 -7.43 -10.47 27.52
CA GLY A 366 -6.75 -11.76 27.52
C GLY A 366 -7.08 -12.73 26.38
N ILE A 367 -6.05 -13.29 25.81
CA ILE A 367 -6.15 -14.44 24.90
C ILE A 367 -5.88 -15.70 25.73
N ARG A 368 -6.76 -16.69 25.61
CA ARG A 368 -6.52 -18.04 26.11
C ARG A 368 -6.13 -18.92 24.93
N ALA A 369 -4.86 -19.28 24.86
CA ALA A 369 -4.41 -20.32 23.93
C ALA A 369 -4.19 -21.59 24.74
N GLY A 370 -5.06 -22.56 24.64
CA GLY A 370 -4.96 -23.83 25.40
C GLY A 370 -4.90 -23.63 26.93
N SER A 371 -3.92 -24.22 27.60
CA SER A 371 -3.67 -24.07 29.04
C SER A 371 -2.76 -22.89 29.41
N LEU A 372 -2.28 -22.10 28.48
CA LEU A 372 -1.43 -20.94 28.67
C LEU A 372 -2.24 -19.66 28.52
N SER A 373 -2.35 -18.89 29.60
CA SER A 373 -2.91 -17.53 29.54
C SER A 373 -1.81 -16.53 29.29
N THR A 374 -1.79 -15.89 28.13
CA THR A 374 -0.97 -14.69 27.90
C THR A 374 -1.81 -13.45 28.23
N LYS A 375 -1.25 -12.55 29.04
CA LYS A 375 -1.88 -11.25 29.29
C LYS A 375 -1.69 -10.37 28.05
N LEU A 376 -2.79 -10.00 27.41
CA LEU A 376 -2.82 -8.77 26.61
C LEU A 376 -2.82 -7.58 27.57
N GLU A 377 -1.92 -6.62 27.37
CA GLU A 377 -2.10 -5.31 27.99
C GLU A 377 -3.34 -4.66 27.38
N ALA A 378 -4.35 -4.43 28.19
CA ALA A 378 -5.62 -3.90 27.77
C ALA A 378 -5.46 -2.42 27.43
N ASN A 379 -5.48 -2.07 26.14
CA ASN A 379 -5.74 -0.70 25.73
C ASN A 379 -7.24 -0.44 25.83
N ILE A 380 -7.61 0.59 26.62
CA ILE A 380 -9.00 1.06 26.71
C ILE A 380 -9.28 1.86 25.45
N PHE A 381 -10.13 1.36 24.56
CA PHE A 381 -10.61 2.10 23.41
C PHE A 381 -11.83 2.91 23.81
N ASP A 382 -11.71 4.24 23.80
CA ASP A 382 -12.81 5.17 24.03
C ASP A 382 -13.47 5.52 22.69
N GLY A 383 -14.66 5.00 22.44
CA GLY A 383 -15.47 5.33 21.26
C GLY A 383 -16.00 6.77 21.25
N TYR A 384 -15.73 7.54 22.28
CA TYR A 384 -16.28 8.88 22.54
C TYR A 384 -15.26 10.01 22.46
N SER A 385 -14.25 9.98 21.67
CA SER A 385 -13.49 11.21 21.42
C SER A 385 -14.07 11.93 20.22
N SER A 386 -14.67 13.09 20.50
CA SER A 386 -15.13 14.08 19.52
C SER A 386 -14.03 14.50 18.58
#